data_f5662e4ed3f3a8252c6c860ec1d2461b
#
_entry.id   f5662e4ed3f3a8252c6c860ec1d2461b
#
_cell.length_a   1.000
_cell.length_b   1.000
_cell.length_c   1.000
_cell.angle_alpha   90.00
_cell.angle_beta   90.00
_cell.angle_gamma   90.00
#
_symmetry.space_group_name_H-M   'P 1'
#
loop_
_entity.id
_entity.type
_entity.pdbx_description
1 polymer ?
#
loop_
_entity_poly.entity_id
_entity_poly.type
_entity_poly.pdbx_seq_one_letter_code
_entity_poly.pdbx_strand_id
1 'polypeptide(L)' 'MATTTETWEVWAEDHYIKGKLLKTFKNKDTAIKYAKKHIKYKYLEPDKANSRKKKEFYFEDENKKPIGMLIRRP' A
#
# COMPACT_ATOMS: atom_id res chain seq x y z
N MET A 1 9.65 -19.22 -19.27
CA MET A 1 8.97 -19.11 -18.01
C MET A 1 8.57 -17.67 -17.72
N ALA A 2 7.30 -17.44 -17.57
CA ALA A 2 6.84 -16.08 -17.32
C ALA A 2 7.04 -15.72 -15.85
N THR A 3 7.86 -14.75 -15.61
CA THR A 3 8.01 -14.18 -14.28
C THR A 3 7.12 -12.97 -14.23
N THR A 4 6.11 -13.06 -13.39
CA THR A 4 5.26 -11.91 -13.15
C THR A 4 6.06 -10.91 -12.34
N THR A 5 6.38 -9.80 -12.95
CA THR A 5 7.07 -8.73 -12.24
C THR A 5 6.02 -7.90 -11.51
N GLU A 6 5.85 -8.18 -10.24
CA GLU A 6 4.96 -7.38 -9.41
C GLU A 6 5.69 -6.16 -8.91
N THR A 7 4.99 -5.04 -8.87
CA THR A 7 5.51 -3.80 -8.32
C THR A 7 4.60 -3.38 -7.18
N TRP A 8 5.19 -3.02 -6.06
CA TRP A 8 4.46 -2.55 -4.89
C TRP A 8 4.72 -1.07 -4.70
N GLU A 9 3.65 -0.30 -4.75
CA GLU A 9 3.73 1.15 -4.61
C GLU A 9 3.29 1.57 -3.22
N VAL A 10 4.10 2.40 -2.58
CA VAL A 10 3.76 2.98 -1.28
C VAL A 10 3.34 4.42 -1.51
N TRP A 11 2.12 4.74 -1.12
CA TRP A 11 1.52 6.05 -1.30
C TRP A 11 1.26 6.70 0.05
N ALA A 12 1.54 8.00 0.13
CA ALA A 12 1.10 8.80 1.26
C ALA A 12 -0.31 9.24 0.98
N GLU A 13 -1.18 9.15 1.98
CA GLU A 13 -2.60 9.47 1.88
C GLU A 13 -3.31 8.56 0.88
N ASP A 14 -4.57 8.85 0.59
CA ASP A 14 -5.38 8.05 -0.31
C ASP A 14 -5.00 8.38 -1.75
N HIS A 15 -4.50 7.39 -2.47
CA HIS A 15 -4.11 7.50 -3.86
C HIS A 15 -5.20 8.10 -4.74
N TYR A 16 -6.46 7.82 -4.43
CA TYR A 16 -7.58 8.27 -5.24
C TYR A 16 -8.02 9.70 -4.95
N ILE A 17 -7.52 10.31 -3.87
CA ILE A 17 -7.90 11.66 -3.50
C ILE A 17 -6.73 12.62 -3.74
N LYS A 18 -5.71 12.53 -2.92
CA LYS A 18 -4.53 13.39 -3.02
C LYS A 18 -3.27 12.60 -2.76
N GLY A 19 -3.28 11.35 -3.17
CA GLY A 19 -2.15 10.47 -2.91
C GLY A 19 -0.87 10.93 -3.57
N LYS A 20 0.22 10.74 -2.87
CA LYS A 20 1.55 11.01 -3.38
C LYS A 20 2.36 9.73 -3.34
N LEU A 21 2.85 9.30 -4.49
CA LEU A 21 3.70 8.13 -4.57
C LEU A 21 5.02 8.41 -3.87
N LEU A 22 5.32 7.61 -2.84
CA LEU A 22 6.57 7.77 -2.11
C LEU A 22 7.69 6.95 -2.73
N LYS A 23 7.41 5.66 -3.01
CA LYS A 23 8.41 4.78 -3.58
C LYS A 23 7.77 3.51 -4.11
N THR A 24 8.43 2.86 -5.06
CA THR A 24 8.02 1.56 -5.59
C THR A 24 9.03 0.49 -5.20
N PHE A 25 8.53 -0.72 -5.01
CA PHE A 25 9.35 -1.87 -4.62
C PHE A 25 8.94 -3.09 -5.42
N LYS A 26 9.86 -4.04 -5.53
CA LYS A 26 9.56 -5.31 -6.18
C LYS A 26 9.09 -6.37 -5.18
N ASN A 27 9.17 -6.06 -3.89
CA ASN A 27 8.87 -7.00 -2.83
C ASN A 27 7.92 -6.37 -1.83
N LYS A 28 6.86 -7.11 -1.47
CA LYS A 28 5.86 -6.63 -0.53
C LYS A 28 6.44 -6.33 0.84
N ASP A 29 7.29 -7.21 1.35
CA ASP A 29 7.86 -7.03 2.68
C ASP A 29 8.72 -5.78 2.79
N THR A 30 9.49 -5.50 1.74
CA THR A 30 10.32 -4.30 1.69
C THR A 30 9.45 -3.05 1.66
N ALA A 31 8.35 -3.10 0.89
CA ALA A 31 7.41 -1.99 0.81
C ALA A 31 6.77 -1.72 2.17
N ILE A 32 6.38 -2.77 2.88
CA ILE A 32 5.75 -2.65 4.19
C ILE A 32 6.74 -2.06 5.22
N LYS A 33 7.99 -2.50 5.18
CA LYS A 33 9.02 -1.96 6.08
C LYS A 33 9.23 -0.47 5.84
N TYR A 34 9.27 -0.08 4.57
CA TYR A 34 9.43 1.31 4.20
C TYR A 34 8.24 2.13 4.68
N ALA A 35 7.03 1.63 4.45
CA ALA A 35 5.82 2.31 4.88
C ALA A 35 5.76 2.47 6.39
N LYS A 36 6.13 1.43 7.12
CA LYS A 36 6.13 1.49 8.58
C LYS A 36 7.05 2.57 9.11
N LYS A 37 8.17 2.77 8.44
CA LYS A 37 9.15 3.78 8.84
C LYS A 37 8.68 5.21 8.49
N HIS A 38 8.05 5.37 7.34
CA HIS A 38 7.72 6.70 6.82
C HIS A 38 6.28 7.13 7.08
N ILE A 39 5.35 6.18 7.15
CA ILE A 39 3.93 6.48 7.38
C ILE A 39 3.54 6.27 8.85
N LYS A 40 4.23 5.35 9.53
CA LYS A 40 3.96 5.03 10.94
C LYS A 40 2.52 4.57 11.18
N TYR A 41 2.05 3.70 10.31
CA TYR A 41 0.70 3.18 10.43
C TYR A 41 0.57 2.20 11.61
N LYS A 42 -0.67 2.02 12.07
CA LYS A 42 -1.01 1.05 13.10
C LYS A 42 -1.65 -0.20 12.52
N TYR A 43 -2.45 -0.02 11.47
CA TYR A 43 -3.17 -1.12 10.86
C TYR A 43 -2.92 -1.15 9.36
N LEU A 44 -2.84 -2.36 8.82
CA LEU A 44 -2.74 -2.59 7.38
C LEU A 44 -3.94 -3.45 7.00
N GLU A 45 -4.88 -2.86 6.30
CA GLU A 45 -6.13 -3.52 5.94
C GLU A 45 -6.32 -3.56 4.44
N PRO A 46 -6.81 -4.68 3.88
CA PRO A 46 -7.11 -4.73 2.46
C PRO A 46 -8.31 -3.83 2.16
N ASP A 47 -8.32 -3.27 0.95
CA ASP A 47 -9.45 -2.47 0.50
C ASP A 47 -10.64 -3.39 0.28
N LYS A 48 -11.67 -3.21 1.08
CA LYS A 48 -12.86 -4.08 1.04
C LYS A 48 -13.63 -3.91 -0.27
N ALA A 49 -13.60 -2.73 -0.84
CA ALA A 49 -14.30 -2.48 -2.09
C ALA A 49 -13.66 -3.22 -3.26
N ASN A 50 -12.35 -3.50 -3.17
CA ASN A 50 -11.59 -4.21 -4.19
C ASN A 50 -11.02 -5.52 -3.67
N SER A 51 -11.69 -6.15 -2.73
CA SER A 51 -11.19 -7.35 -2.07
C SER A 51 -10.95 -8.51 -3.03
N ARG A 52 -11.67 -8.55 -4.14
CA ARG A 52 -11.47 -9.59 -5.15
C ARG A 52 -10.05 -9.58 -5.72
N LYS A 53 -9.50 -8.39 -5.88
CA LYS A 53 -8.20 -8.22 -6.51
C LYS A 53 -7.04 -8.35 -5.53
N LYS A 54 -7.27 -8.09 -4.26
CA LYS A 54 -6.24 -8.09 -3.22
C LYS A 54 -5.01 -7.30 -3.65
N LYS A 55 -5.24 -6.23 -4.40
CA LYS A 55 -4.17 -5.42 -4.96
C LYS A 55 -3.96 -4.11 -4.22
N GLU A 56 -4.91 -3.72 -3.40
CA GLU A 56 -4.86 -2.45 -2.70
C GLU A 56 -5.07 -2.65 -1.22
N PHE A 57 -4.24 -1.99 -0.44
CA PHE A 57 -4.31 -2.05 1.02
C PHE A 57 -4.24 -0.63 1.55
N TYR A 58 -4.89 -0.40 2.68
CA TYR A 58 -4.81 0.88 3.36
C TYR A 58 -3.92 0.76 4.58
N PHE A 59 -3.06 1.77 4.76
CA PHE A 59 -2.34 1.98 6.00
C PHE A 59 -3.21 2.90 6.84
N GLU A 60 -3.55 2.45 8.04
CA GLU A 60 -4.47 3.19 8.90
C GLU A 60 -3.81 3.55 10.22
N ASP A 61 -4.24 4.68 10.80
CA ASP A 61 -3.74 5.12 12.10
C ASP A 61 -4.49 4.40 13.22
N GLU A 62 -4.25 4.83 14.47
CA GLU A 62 -4.87 4.20 15.63
C GLU A 62 -6.39 4.35 15.65
N ASN A 63 -6.92 5.32 14.93
CA ASN A 63 -8.36 5.53 14.79
C ASN A 63 -8.93 4.86 13.56
N LYS A 64 -8.13 4.05 12.89
CA LYS A 64 -8.48 3.37 11.64
C LYS A 64 -8.79 4.34 10.50
N LYS A 65 -8.16 5.49 10.53
CA LYS A 65 -8.29 6.47 9.47
C LYS A 65 -7.19 6.23 8.43
N PRO A 66 -7.53 6.16 7.13
CA PRO A 66 -6.51 5.93 6.10
C PRO A 66 -5.49 7.06 6.05
N ILE A 67 -4.22 6.69 6.14
CA ILE A 67 -3.11 7.65 6.06
C ILE A 67 -2.13 7.31 4.96
N GLY A 68 -2.37 6.23 4.25
CA GLY A 68 -1.55 5.85 3.12
C GLY A 68 -2.11 4.62 2.46
N MET A 69 -1.52 4.22 1.34
CA MET A 69 -1.93 3.03 0.60
C MET A 69 -0.73 2.23 0.12
N LEU A 70 -0.93 0.92 0.05
CA LEU A 70 -0.01 0.01 -0.58
C LEU A 70 -0.73 -0.59 -1.78
N ILE A 71 -0.22 -0.34 -2.98
CA ILE A 71 -0.85 -0.80 -4.22
C ILE A 71 0.06 -1.79 -4.94
N ARG A 72 -0.49 -2.94 -5.28
CA ARG A 72 0.23 -3.93 -6.07
C ARG A 72 -0.12 -3.75 -7.54
N ARG A 73 0.91 -3.57 -8.37
CA ARG A 73 0.75 -3.48 -9.82
C ARG A 73 1.33 -4.75 -10.45
N PRO A 74 0.63 -5.33 -11.42
CA PRO A 74 1.15 -6.50 -12.13
C PRO A 74 2.34 -6.16 -13.01
#